data_5f0cdeb4906aef3ec176b2f264d4545b
#
_entry.id   5f0cdeb4906aef3ec176b2f264d4545b
#
_cell.length_a   1.000
_cell.length_b   1.000
_cell.length_c   1.000
_cell.angle_alpha   90.00
_cell.angle_beta   90.00
_cell.angle_gamma   90.00
#
_symmetry.space_group_name_H-M   'P 1'
#
loop_
_entity.id
_entity.type
_entity.pdbx_description
1 polymer ?
#
loop_
_entity_poly.entity_id
_entity_poly.type
_entity_poly.pdbx_seq_one_letter_code
_entity_poly.pdbx_strand_id
1 'polypeptide(L)'
;MHIAKSLRTASRRELRARILEGHPVDPKAIEGFAYRGTSLGLPEVIERLTWKTFQKTFYREKATGRLLGWNVRLHQDGLDAPSRPLVKDGNPVCVWHYEVIEPRGVPMPKGFDRGLIIDYSRAENPLLDPTRLMKDPLVALTRGNYDELLGVSYAVVGGVCLETPAYFTLERERPIAYVPYRSLK
;
A
#
# COMPACT_ATOMS: atom_id res chain seq x y z
N MET A 1 11.06 18.64 -5.62
CA MET A 1 11.71 17.90 -4.49
C MET A 1 10.78 16.75 -4.15
N HIS A 2 11.26 15.50 -4.23
CA HIS A 2 10.42 14.34 -3.91
C HIS A 2 10.30 14.20 -2.40
N ILE A 3 9.11 14.45 -1.85
CA ILE A 3 8.82 14.37 -0.40
C ILE A 3 8.98 12.92 0.08
N ALA A 4 8.54 11.95 -0.70
CA ALA A 4 8.68 10.53 -0.37
C ALA A 4 10.14 10.12 -0.07
N LYS A 5 11.11 10.65 -0.84
CA LYS A 5 12.53 10.37 -0.61
C LYS A 5 13.04 10.97 0.70
N SER A 6 12.57 12.15 1.10
CA SER A 6 13.01 12.78 2.36
C SER A 6 12.50 12.02 3.60
N LEU A 7 11.43 11.23 3.46
CA LEU A 7 10.88 10.43 4.56
C LEU A 7 11.67 9.15 4.86
N ARG A 8 12.65 8.78 4.02
CA ARG A 8 13.46 7.56 4.20
C ARG A 8 14.30 7.57 5.49
N THR A 9 14.63 8.76 5.97
CA THR A 9 15.38 8.97 7.22
C THR A 9 14.54 9.52 8.36
N ALA A 10 13.22 9.68 8.14
CA ALA A 10 12.31 10.21 9.13
C ALA A 10 12.10 9.24 10.30
N SER A 11 12.02 9.76 11.50
CA SER A 11 11.66 9.01 12.70
C SER A 11 10.20 8.54 12.62
N ARG A 12 9.84 7.50 13.38
CA ARG A 12 8.45 7.04 13.49
C ARG A 12 7.49 8.13 13.95
N ARG A 13 7.93 9.03 14.82
CA ARG A 13 7.13 10.17 15.29
C ARG A 13 6.83 11.12 14.14
N GLU A 14 7.79 11.42 13.30
CA GLU A 14 7.63 12.26 12.11
C GLU A 14 6.73 11.58 11.07
N LEU A 15 6.93 10.30 10.80
CA LEU A 15 6.06 9.53 9.90
C LEU A 15 4.60 9.52 10.38
N ARG A 16 4.37 9.31 11.69
CA ARG A 16 3.04 9.38 12.27
C ARG A 16 2.42 10.77 12.14
N ALA A 17 3.18 11.82 12.41
CA ALA A 17 2.71 13.18 12.21
C ALA A 17 2.30 13.45 10.76
N ARG A 18 3.09 12.98 9.79
CA ARG A 18 2.80 13.11 8.36
C ARG A 18 1.53 12.36 7.93
N ILE A 19 1.23 11.18 8.49
CA ILE A 19 -0.05 10.49 8.26
C ILE A 19 -1.22 11.34 8.79
N LEU A 20 -1.09 11.89 9.99
CA LEU A 20 -2.15 12.70 10.63
C LEU A 20 -2.38 14.05 9.91
N GLU A 21 -1.36 14.62 9.30
CA GLU A 21 -1.41 15.86 8.50
C GLU A 21 -1.76 15.60 7.04
N GLY A 22 -1.71 14.36 6.58
CA GLY A 22 -1.90 13.97 5.20
C GLY A 22 -3.25 14.38 4.62
N HIS A 23 -3.36 14.33 3.30
CA HIS A 23 -4.52 14.79 2.56
C HIS A 23 -5.35 13.62 2.02
N PRO A 24 -6.66 13.83 1.78
CA PRO A 24 -7.51 12.86 1.12
C PRO A 24 -6.94 12.41 -0.23
N VAL A 25 -7.18 11.15 -0.57
CA VAL A 25 -6.78 10.56 -1.86
C VAL A 25 -8.05 10.34 -2.70
N ASP A 26 -8.04 10.86 -3.91
CA ASP A 26 -9.10 10.56 -4.89
C ASP A 26 -8.86 9.16 -5.48
N PRO A 27 -9.79 8.20 -5.26
CA PRO A 27 -9.65 6.85 -5.79
C PRO A 27 -9.59 6.80 -7.33
N LYS A 28 -10.21 7.78 -8.03
CA LYS A 28 -10.15 7.87 -9.49
C LYS A 28 -8.78 8.30 -9.99
N ALA A 29 -8.07 9.10 -9.21
CA ALA A 29 -6.77 9.60 -9.61
C ALA A 29 -5.63 8.58 -9.46
N ILE A 30 -5.83 7.54 -8.64
CA ILE A 30 -4.84 6.48 -8.42
C ILE A 30 -5.15 5.21 -9.25
N GLU A 31 -6.38 5.03 -9.72
CA GLU A 31 -6.77 3.85 -10.47
C GLU A 31 -6.01 3.72 -11.80
N GLY A 32 -5.71 2.50 -12.21
CA GLY A 32 -4.97 2.18 -13.43
C GLY A 32 -3.46 2.31 -13.29
N PHE A 33 -2.93 2.67 -12.11
CA PHE A 33 -1.50 2.88 -11.90
C PHE A 33 -0.88 1.88 -10.91
N ALA A 34 0.40 1.62 -11.16
CA ALA A 34 1.31 0.94 -10.25
C ALA A 34 2.21 1.97 -9.58
N TYR A 35 2.42 1.79 -8.28
CA TYR A 35 3.22 2.65 -7.43
C TYR A 35 4.38 1.85 -6.84
N ARG A 36 5.58 2.40 -6.92
CA ARG A 36 6.74 1.87 -6.20
C ARG A 36 6.60 2.15 -4.71
N GLY A 37 6.64 1.11 -3.91
CA GLY A 37 6.62 1.18 -2.46
C GLY A 37 8.02 1.11 -1.87
N THR A 38 8.27 1.91 -0.82
CA THR A 38 9.47 1.83 0.02
C THR A 38 9.03 1.67 1.47
N SER A 39 9.44 0.58 2.13
CA SER A 39 9.19 0.35 3.56
C SER A 39 10.01 1.30 4.42
N LEU A 40 9.37 1.86 5.45
CA LEU A 40 9.94 2.85 6.37
C LEU A 40 9.70 2.42 7.83
N GLY A 41 10.57 2.84 8.74
CA GLY A 41 10.36 2.71 10.18
C GLY A 41 10.46 1.30 10.76
N LEU A 42 10.71 0.28 9.96
CA LEU A 42 10.92 -1.08 10.45
C LEU A 42 12.30 -1.20 11.12
N PRO A 43 12.42 -1.99 12.20
CA PRO A 43 13.73 -2.38 12.75
C PRO A 43 14.54 -3.16 11.70
N GLU A 44 15.87 -2.96 11.68
CA GLU A 44 16.78 -3.59 10.70
C GLU A 44 16.61 -5.12 10.57
N VAL A 45 16.36 -5.80 11.71
CA VAL A 45 16.13 -7.26 11.72
C VAL A 45 14.88 -7.63 10.93
N ILE A 46 13.82 -6.83 11.05
CA ILE A 46 12.57 -7.04 10.31
C ILE A 46 12.73 -6.62 8.85
N GLU A 47 13.46 -5.55 8.57
CA GLU A 47 13.77 -5.12 7.20
C GLU A 47 14.51 -6.20 6.40
N ARG A 48 15.37 -6.99 7.04
CA ARG A 48 16.06 -8.13 6.38
C ARG A 48 15.14 -9.30 6.07
N LEU A 49 14.04 -9.44 6.79
CA LEU A 49 13.03 -10.50 6.61
C LEU A 49 11.88 -10.07 5.71
N THR A 50 11.73 -8.77 5.45
CA THR A 50 10.69 -8.18 4.62
C THR A 50 11.28 -7.52 3.38
N TRP A 51 10.40 -7.03 2.51
CA TRP A 51 10.87 -6.33 1.31
C TRP A 51 11.07 -4.84 1.61
N LYS A 52 12.26 -4.34 1.33
CA LYS A 52 12.53 -2.90 1.40
C LYS A 52 11.79 -2.15 0.31
N THR A 53 11.71 -2.74 -0.88
CA THR A 53 10.97 -2.20 -2.02
C THR A 53 9.96 -3.20 -2.53
N PHE A 54 8.80 -2.71 -2.94
CA PHE A 54 7.69 -3.49 -3.49
C PHE A 54 6.91 -2.62 -4.48
N GLN A 55 5.90 -3.16 -5.12
CA GLN A 55 4.98 -2.36 -5.92
C GLN A 55 3.55 -2.62 -5.45
N LYS A 56 2.74 -1.57 -5.32
CA LYS A 56 1.29 -1.65 -5.12
C LYS A 56 0.57 -1.20 -6.38
N THR A 57 -0.57 -1.82 -6.68
CA THR A 57 -1.37 -1.53 -7.87
C THR A 57 -2.78 -1.11 -7.46
N PHE A 58 -3.42 -0.28 -8.26
CA PHE A 58 -4.79 0.18 -8.01
C PHE A 58 -5.63 -0.05 -9.27
N TYR A 59 -6.44 -1.11 -9.28
CA TYR A 59 -7.19 -1.57 -10.43
C TYR A 59 -8.70 -1.43 -10.21
N ARG A 60 -9.38 -0.68 -11.09
CA ARG A 60 -10.84 -0.61 -11.09
C ARG A 60 -11.42 -1.83 -11.81
N GLU A 61 -12.05 -2.72 -11.05
CA GLU A 61 -12.73 -3.88 -11.61
C GLU A 61 -14.00 -3.43 -12.34
N LYS A 62 -14.08 -3.71 -13.64
CA LYS A 62 -15.19 -3.22 -14.48
C LYS A 62 -16.55 -3.83 -14.10
N ALA A 63 -16.55 -5.10 -13.65
CA ALA A 63 -17.78 -5.82 -13.34
C ALA A 63 -18.49 -5.30 -12.08
N THR A 64 -17.74 -4.94 -11.06
CA THR A 64 -18.26 -4.55 -9.74
C THR A 64 -18.07 -3.07 -9.40
N GLY A 65 -17.20 -2.39 -10.13
CA GLY A 65 -16.78 -1.03 -9.82
C GLY A 65 -15.87 -0.92 -8.58
N ARG A 66 -15.43 -2.04 -7.99
CA ARG A 66 -14.52 -2.06 -6.82
C ARG A 66 -13.14 -1.62 -7.22
N LEU A 67 -12.46 -0.89 -6.35
CA LEU A 67 -11.04 -0.56 -6.50
C LEU A 67 -10.23 -1.64 -5.80
N LEU A 68 -9.68 -2.55 -6.57
CA LEU A 68 -8.87 -3.68 -6.13
C LEU A 68 -7.38 -3.38 -6.31
N GLY A 69 -6.54 -4.18 -5.66
CA GLY A 69 -5.12 -4.12 -5.89
C GLY A 69 -4.39 -5.34 -5.34
N TRP A 70 -3.11 -5.36 -5.59
CA TRP A 70 -2.19 -6.40 -5.12
C TRP A 70 -0.79 -5.84 -4.99
N ASN A 71 0.03 -6.50 -4.18
CA ASN A 71 1.45 -6.21 -4.13
C ASN A 71 2.18 -7.04 -5.18
N VAL A 72 3.15 -6.45 -5.86
CA VAL A 72 4.08 -7.14 -6.74
C VAL A 72 5.43 -7.22 -6.06
N ARG A 73 5.99 -8.44 -6.00
CA ARG A 73 7.37 -8.64 -5.50
C ARG A 73 8.37 -8.07 -6.49
N LEU A 74 9.33 -7.31 -5.96
CA LEU A 74 10.43 -6.75 -6.74
C LEU A 74 11.74 -7.44 -6.38
N HIS A 75 12.67 -7.46 -7.32
CA HIS A 75 14.08 -7.61 -7.00
C HIS A 75 14.52 -6.48 -6.09
N GLN A 76 15.35 -6.79 -5.08
CA GLN A 76 15.81 -5.81 -4.08
C GLN A 76 17.12 -5.17 -4.53
N ASP A 77 17.11 -4.51 -5.70
CA ASP A 77 18.29 -3.96 -6.39
C ASP A 77 18.74 -2.59 -5.81
N GLY A 78 18.07 -2.13 -4.75
CA GLY A 78 18.36 -0.85 -4.08
C GLY A 78 17.19 0.14 -4.15
N LEU A 79 17.26 1.17 -3.30
CA LEU A 79 16.15 2.13 -3.12
C LEU A 79 15.90 3.01 -4.35
N ASP A 80 16.94 3.30 -5.13
CA ASP A 80 16.84 4.16 -6.32
C ASP A 80 16.93 3.38 -7.63
N ALA A 81 17.05 2.05 -7.56
CA ALA A 81 17.02 1.20 -8.75
C ALA A 81 15.60 1.15 -9.36
N PRO A 82 15.45 1.01 -10.67
CA PRO A 82 14.15 0.81 -11.30
C PRO A 82 13.40 -0.41 -10.74
N SER A 83 12.06 -0.34 -10.68
CA SER A 83 11.25 -1.48 -10.27
C SER A 83 11.35 -2.62 -11.27
N ARG A 84 11.91 -3.74 -10.82
CA ARG A 84 12.03 -4.98 -11.59
C ARG A 84 11.23 -6.09 -10.92
N PRO A 85 10.03 -6.43 -11.42
CA PRO A 85 9.22 -7.49 -10.86
C PRO A 85 9.93 -8.83 -10.84
N LEU A 86 9.77 -9.58 -9.74
CA LEU A 86 10.06 -11.01 -9.75
C LEU A 86 9.03 -11.69 -10.65
N VAL A 87 9.49 -12.58 -11.51
CA VAL A 87 8.66 -13.32 -12.45
C VAL A 87 8.70 -14.81 -12.13
N LYS A 88 7.52 -15.45 -12.14
CA LYS A 88 7.34 -16.88 -12.05
C LYS A 88 6.37 -17.33 -13.14
N ASP A 89 6.73 -18.34 -13.89
CA ASP A 89 5.93 -18.87 -15.01
C ASP A 89 5.48 -17.79 -16.01
N GLY A 90 6.40 -16.84 -16.31
CA GLY A 90 6.17 -15.74 -17.25
C GLY A 90 5.35 -14.55 -16.70
N ASN A 91 4.85 -14.63 -15.46
CA ASN A 91 4.01 -13.59 -14.86
C ASN A 91 4.67 -12.94 -13.62
N PRO A 92 4.39 -11.67 -13.33
CA PRO A 92 4.82 -11.04 -12.08
C PRO A 92 4.30 -11.79 -10.87
N VAL A 93 5.13 -11.95 -9.84
CA VAL A 93 4.72 -12.56 -8.56
C VAL A 93 3.86 -11.57 -7.79
N CYS A 94 2.54 -11.81 -7.83
CA CYS A 94 1.53 -11.02 -7.13
C CYS A 94 1.14 -11.70 -5.82
N VAL A 95 1.04 -10.91 -4.75
CA VAL A 95 0.71 -11.38 -3.40
C VAL A 95 -0.14 -10.33 -2.67
N TRP A 96 -0.78 -10.74 -1.58
CA TRP A 96 -1.51 -9.85 -0.68
C TRP A 96 -2.47 -8.93 -1.43
N HIS A 97 -3.48 -9.54 -1.98
CA HIS A 97 -4.56 -8.85 -2.67
C HIS A 97 -5.39 -8.01 -1.67
N TYR A 98 -5.94 -6.90 -2.13
CA TYR A 98 -6.72 -5.99 -1.28
C TYR A 98 -7.82 -5.28 -2.06
N GLU A 99 -8.79 -4.75 -1.33
CA GLU A 99 -9.73 -3.73 -1.79
C GLU A 99 -9.35 -2.38 -1.18
N VAL A 100 -9.50 -1.32 -1.96
CA VAL A 100 -9.31 0.06 -1.47
C VAL A 100 -10.69 0.65 -1.22
N ILE A 101 -10.91 1.09 0.00
CA ILE A 101 -12.20 1.59 0.48
C ILE A 101 -12.07 2.93 1.18
N GLU A 102 -13.18 3.61 1.36
CA GLU A 102 -13.26 4.78 2.24
C GLU A 102 -13.19 4.36 3.72
N PRO A 103 -12.71 5.25 4.62
CA PRO A 103 -12.52 4.94 6.03
C PRO A 103 -13.83 4.79 6.82
N ARG A 104 -14.98 5.17 6.23
CA ARG A 104 -16.28 5.17 6.92
C ARG A 104 -16.66 3.78 7.46
N GLY A 105 -16.88 3.68 8.76
CA GLY A 105 -17.30 2.44 9.43
C GLY A 105 -16.21 1.38 9.58
N VAL A 106 -14.96 1.72 9.28
CA VAL A 106 -13.81 0.82 9.46
C VAL A 106 -13.19 1.09 10.83
N PRO A 107 -13.01 0.08 11.70
CA PRO A 107 -12.22 0.23 12.92
C PRO A 107 -10.80 0.65 12.57
N MET A 108 -10.32 1.75 13.15
CA MET A 108 -8.96 2.27 12.88
C MET A 108 -8.38 3.02 14.07
N PRO A 109 -7.06 3.18 14.14
CA PRO A 109 -6.43 4.04 15.14
C PRO A 109 -6.88 5.49 14.99
N LYS A 110 -6.92 6.22 16.10
CA LYS A 110 -7.39 7.61 16.14
C LYS A 110 -6.62 8.51 15.18
N GLY A 111 -7.35 9.18 14.28
CA GLY A 111 -6.83 10.16 13.34
C GLY A 111 -6.34 9.59 12.01
N PHE A 112 -6.54 8.29 11.74
CA PHE A 112 -6.13 7.65 10.48
C PHE A 112 -7.25 7.62 9.41
N ASP A 113 -8.22 8.50 9.54
CA ASP A 113 -9.47 8.54 8.75
C ASP A 113 -9.48 9.53 7.58
N ARG A 114 -8.32 10.16 7.27
CA ARG A 114 -8.24 11.25 6.29
C ARG A 114 -8.18 10.82 4.83
N GLY A 115 -7.70 9.61 4.55
CA GLY A 115 -7.44 9.14 3.20
C GLY A 115 -8.28 7.93 2.82
N LEU A 116 -7.68 6.98 2.14
CA LEU A 116 -8.27 5.69 1.79
C LEU A 116 -7.73 4.60 2.72
N ILE A 117 -8.39 3.45 2.73
CA ILE A 117 -7.95 2.25 3.45
C ILE A 117 -7.70 1.14 2.44
N ILE A 118 -6.52 0.57 2.46
CA ILE A 118 -6.19 -0.70 1.81
C ILE A 118 -6.62 -1.82 2.77
N ASP A 119 -7.60 -2.62 2.41
CA ASP A 119 -8.17 -3.67 3.26
C ASP A 119 -7.89 -5.06 2.67
N TYR A 120 -6.98 -5.81 3.28
CA TYR A 120 -6.58 -7.14 2.83
C TYR A 120 -7.61 -8.22 3.16
N SER A 121 -8.54 -7.97 4.08
CA SER A 121 -9.59 -8.92 4.43
C SER A 121 -10.67 -9.06 3.35
N ARG A 122 -10.77 -8.07 2.46
CA ARG A 122 -11.83 -7.94 1.45
C ARG A 122 -11.47 -8.53 0.09
N ALA A 123 -10.29 -9.12 -0.04
CA ALA A 123 -9.81 -9.72 -1.27
C ALA A 123 -9.48 -11.20 -1.09
N GLU A 124 -9.20 -11.87 -2.20
CA GLU A 124 -8.91 -13.30 -2.25
C GLU A 124 -7.48 -13.59 -1.76
N ASN A 125 -7.31 -13.57 -0.44
CA ASN A 125 -6.11 -14.09 0.22
C ASN A 125 -6.43 -15.43 0.91
N PRO A 126 -5.46 -16.35 1.08
CA PRO A 126 -5.67 -17.58 1.84
C PRO A 126 -6.28 -17.31 3.21
N LEU A 127 -7.20 -18.18 3.67
CA LEU A 127 -7.93 -17.97 4.94
C LEU A 127 -7.02 -17.82 6.15
N LEU A 128 -5.88 -18.52 6.16
CA LEU A 128 -4.91 -18.47 7.25
C LEU A 128 -3.80 -17.45 7.04
N ASP A 129 -3.88 -16.64 5.97
CA ASP A 129 -2.90 -15.58 5.75
C ASP A 129 -3.09 -14.45 6.79
N PRO A 130 -2.09 -14.19 7.65
CA PRO A 130 -2.18 -13.17 8.69
C PRO A 130 -2.36 -11.75 8.12
N THR A 131 -2.00 -11.53 6.85
CA THR A 131 -2.22 -10.23 6.21
C THR A 131 -3.69 -9.86 6.10
N ARG A 132 -4.62 -10.82 6.16
CA ARG A 132 -6.07 -10.55 6.23
C ARG A 132 -6.48 -9.71 7.45
N LEU A 133 -5.68 -9.70 8.51
CA LEU A 133 -5.90 -8.85 9.68
C LEU A 133 -5.41 -7.41 9.47
N MET A 134 -4.62 -7.20 8.41
CA MET A 134 -3.97 -5.91 8.17
C MET A 134 -4.87 -4.96 7.39
N LYS A 135 -4.69 -3.67 7.71
CA LYS A 135 -5.26 -2.55 6.98
C LYS A 135 -4.22 -1.45 6.91
N ASP A 136 -4.16 -0.77 5.77
CA ASP A 136 -3.20 0.31 5.54
C ASP A 136 -3.97 1.62 5.23
N PRO A 137 -4.11 2.57 6.18
CA PRO A 137 -4.47 3.94 5.88
C PRO A 137 -3.48 4.54 4.88
N LEU A 138 -4.00 5.23 3.88
CA LEU A 138 -3.24 5.82 2.79
C LEU A 138 -3.64 7.27 2.58
N VAL A 139 -2.68 8.20 2.67
CA VAL A 139 -2.87 9.63 2.48
C VAL A 139 -1.97 10.18 1.39
N ALA A 140 -2.39 11.27 0.75
CA ALA A 140 -1.53 12.03 -0.15
C ALA A 140 -0.59 12.95 0.65
N LEU A 141 0.69 13.01 0.26
CA LEU A 141 1.69 13.87 0.91
C LEU A 141 1.50 15.35 0.55
N THR A 142 0.90 15.61 -0.58
CA THR A 142 0.57 16.97 -1.05
C THR A 142 -0.89 17.02 -1.50
N ARG A 143 -1.62 18.07 -1.11
CA ARG A 143 -3.03 18.24 -1.49
C ARG A 143 -3.20 18.25 -3.01
N GLY A 144 -4.08 17.37 -3.52
CA GLY A 144 -4.40 17.28 -4.95
C GLY A 144 -3.29 16.67 -5.82
N ASN A 145 -2.17 16.25 -5.23
CA ASN A 145 -1.15 15.48 -5.92
C ASN A 145 -1.12 14.05 -5.38
N TYR A 146 -1.31 13.10 -6.25
CA TYR A 146 -1.39 11.66 -5.92
C TYR A 146 -0.20 10.87 -6.44
N ASP A 147 0.88 11.53 -6.83
CA ASP A 147 2.12 10.88 -7.28
C ASP A 147 2.95 10.38 -6.10
N GLU A 148 2.77 10.98 -4.92
CA GLU A 148 3.45 10.59 -3.69
C GLU A 148 2.44 10.39 -2.56
N LEU A 149 2.34 9.14 -2.06
CA LEU A 149 1.43 8.74 -0.99
C LEU A 149 2.24 8.20 0.19
N LEU A 150 1.66 8.28 1.38
CA LEU A 150 2.20 7.71 2.62
C LEU A 150 1.16 6.78 3.22
N GLY A 151 1.58 5.60 3.62
CA GLY A 151 0.76 4.63 4.31
C GLY A 151 1.40 4.10 5.59
N VAL A 152 0.59 3.50 6.44
CA VAL A 152 1.02 2.77 7.63
C VAL A 152 0.14 1.55 7.80
N SER A 153 0.71 0.43 8.19
CA SER A 153 -0.06 -0.78 8.48
C SER A 153 -0.51 -0.84 9.93
N TYR A 154 -1.73 -1.30 10.17
CA TYR A 154 -2.22 -1.70 11.49
C TYR A 154 -3.00 -3.02 11.39
N ALA A 155 -3.07 -3.77 12.47
CA ALA A 155 -3.84 -5.00 12.54
C ALA A 155 -5.17 -4.77 13.28
N VAL A 156 -6.22 -5.50 12.88
CA VAL A 156 -7.49 -5.57 13.60
C VAL A 156 -7.70 -6.98 14.11
N VAL A 157 -7.65 -7.14 15.43
CA VAL A 157 -7.80 -8.44 16.11
C VAL A 157 -8.91 -8.33 17.13
N GLY A 158 -9.99 -9.10 16.96
CA GLY A 158 -11.14 -9.06 17.87
C GLY A 158 -11.78 -7.66 18.01
N GLY A 159 -11.72 -6.83 16.97
CA GLY A 159 -12.22 -5.45 16.99
C GLY A 159 -11.24 -4.42 17.58
N VAL A 160 -10.08 -4.85 18.08
CA VAL A 160 -9.04 -3.97 18.61
C VAL A 160 -8.04 -3.63 17.51
N CYS A 161 -7.71 -2.34 17.37
CA CYS A 161 -6.71 -1.85 16.43
C CYS A 161 -5.32 -1.85 17.09
N LEU A 162 -4.38 -2.53 16.47
CA LEU A 162 -2.98 -2.62 16.91
C LEU A 162 -2.10 -1.88 15.90
N GLU A 163 -1.61 -0.69 16.27
CA GLU A 163 -0.68 0.08 15.43
C GLU A 163 0.64 -0.68 15.27
N THR A 164 1.18 -0.69 14.06
CA THR A 164 2.50 -1.26 13.79
C THR A 164 3.49 -0.16 13.41
N PRO A 165 4.80 -0.41 13.49
CA PRO A 165 5.82 0.53 13.00
C PRO A 165 6.02 0.49 11.49
N ALA A 166 5.19 -0.25 10.75
CA ALA A 166 5.36 -0.48 9.32
C ALA A 166 4.75 0.65 8.49
N TYR A 167 5.51 1.73 8.32
CA TYR A 167 5.19 2.81 7.39
C TYR A 167 5.73 2.48 6.00
N PHE A 168 5.17 3.12 4.97
CA PHE A 168 5.67 3.02 3.61
C PHE A 168 5.29 4.26 2.79
N THR A 169 6.16 4.63 1.87
CA THR A 169 5.80 5.57 0.80
C THR A 169 5.42 4.81 -0.46
N LEU A 170 4.56 5.44 -1.27
CA LEU A 170 4.24 5.00 -2.62
C LEU A 170 4.53 6.15 -3.59
N GLU A 171 5.34 5.89 -4.59
CA GLU A 171 5.66 6.83 -5.67
C GLU A 171 5.06 6.28 -6.97
N ARG A 172 4.22 7.09 -7.65
CA ARG A 172 3.59 6.68 -8.92
C ARG A 172 4.67 6.35 -9.94
N GLU A 173 4.55 5.22 -10.60
CA GLU A 173 5.59 4.75 -11.50
C GLU A 173 5.11 4.60 -12.94
N ARG A 174 4.06 3.83 -13.15
CA ARG A 174 3.58 3.49 -14.51
C ARG A 174 2.13 3.00 -14.50
N PRO A 175 1.46 2.96 -15.66
CA PRO A 175 0.21 2.24 -15.79
C PRO A 175 0.37 0.75 -15.45
N ILE A 176 -0.71 0.11 -14.98
CA ILE A 176 -0.72 -1.33 -14.71
C ILE A 176 -0.55 -2.09 -16.02
N ALA A 177 0.46 -2.96 -16.07
CA ALA A 177 0.75 -3.79 -17.24
C ALA A 177 0.20 -5.22 -17.14
N TYR A 178 -0.14 -5.69 -15.92
CA TYR A 178 -0.61 -7.05 -15.67
C TYR A 178 -1.70 -7.04 -14.59
N VAL A 179 -2.77 -7.80 -14.81
CA VAL A 179 -3.88 -7.98 -13.87
C VAL A 179 -3.98 -9.47 -13.54
N PRO A 180 -3.75 -9.89 -12.28
CA PRO A 180 -3.74 -11.29 -11.89
C PRO A 180 -5.12 -11.92 -11.82
N TYR A 181 -6.18 -11.11 -11.79
CA TYR A 181 -7.55 -11.61 -11.77
C TYR A 181 -7.94 -12.18 -13.14
N ARG A 182 -8.45 -13.41 -13.15
CA ARG A 182 -9.11 -13.92 -14.36
C ARG A 182 -10.36 -13.09 -14.58
N SER A 183 -10.45 -12.45 -15.75
CA SER A 183 -11.73 -11.90 -16.21
C SER A 183 -12.72 -13.05 -16.17
N LEU A 184 -13.73 -12.98 -15.33
CA LEU A 184 -14.90 -13.83 -15.44
C LEU A 184 -15.49 -13.53 -16.83
N LYS A 185 -15.34 -14.48 -17.75
CA LYS A 185 -15.97 -14.42 -19.07
C LYS A 185 -17.45 -14.67 -18.92
#